data_487dd1bcd6d2c658e950648511444bff
#
_entry.id   487dd1bcd6d2c658e950648511444bff
#
_cell.length_a   1.000
_cell.length_b   1.000
_cell.length_c   1.000
_cell.angle_alpha   90.00
_cell.angle_beta   90.00
_cell.angle_gamma   90.00
#
_symmetry.space_group_name_H-M   'P 1'
#
loop_
_entity.id
_entity.type
_entity.pdbx_description
1 polymer ?
#
loop_
_entity_poly.entity_id
_entity_poly.type
_entity_poly.pdbx_seq_one_letter_code
_entity_poly.pdbx_strand_id
1 'polypeptide(L)' 'MVEMVFALLLIVDHEIKEHLHMDSLSKCLKAKRFAMKEKSSTDRVVYKCIKSKANVEIYMGEKKITSLILQ' A
#
# COMPACT_ATOMS: atom_id res chain seq x y z
N MET A 1 1.53 16.17 -6.30
CA MET A 1 1.78 15.57 -7.63
C MET A 1 0.98 14.27 -7.74
N VAL A 2 0.24 14.12 -8.81
CA VAL A 2 -0.60 12.94 -9.03
C VAL A 2 0.07 12.01 -10.03
N GLU A 3 0.20 10.74 -9.68
CA GLU A 3 0.71 9.73 -10.61
C GLU A 3 0.10 8.36 -10.35
N MET A 4 0.24 7.48 -11.32
CA MET A 4 -0.18 6.09 -11.16
C MET A 4 0.89 5.34 -10.37
N VAL A 5 0.47 4.69 -9.30
CA VAL A 5 1.39 3.96 -8.43
C VAL A 5 0.83 2.59 -8.10
N PHE A 6 1.72 1.68 -7.72
CA PHE A 6 1.32 0.47 -7.02
C PHE A 6 1.35 0.78 -5.53
N ALA A 7 0.33 0.35 -4.83
CA ALA A 7 0.23 0.60 -3.39
C ALA A 7 -0.12 -0.68 -2.65
N LEU A 8 0.57 -0.88 -1.54
CA LEU A 8 0.22 -1.94 -0.60
C LEU A 8 -0.71 -1.34 0.45
N LEU A 9 -1.93 -1.84 0.51
CA LEU A 9 -2.92 -1.37 1.47
C LEU A 9 -2.93 -2.27 2.69
N LEU A 10 -2.91 -1.64 3.85
CA LEU A 10 -3.18 -2.29 5.12
C LEU A 10 -4.62 -1.98 5.49
N ILE A 11 -5.47 -3.01 5.48
CA ILE A 11 -6.90 -2.86 5.75
C ILE A 11 -7.21 -3.57 7.06
N VAL A 12 -7.80 -2.85 8.00
CA VAL A 12 -8.21 -3.38 9.30
C VAL A 12 -9.68 -3.12 9.48
N ASP A 13 -10.46 -4.17 9.74
CA ASP A 13 -11.90 -4.08 9.93
C ASP A 13 -12.61 -3.35 8.78
N HIS A 14 -12.22 -3.68 7.55
CA HIS A 14 -12.75 -3.10 6.30
C HIS A 14 -12.37 -1.64 6.06
N GLU A 15 -11.46 -1.09 6.87
CA GLU A 15 -10.97 0.27 6.68
C GLU A 15 -9.50 0.28 6.26
N ILE A 16 -9.16 1.13 5.32
CA ILE A 16 -7.78 1.32 4.91
C ILE A 16 -7.07 2.15 5.98
N LYS A 17 -6.10 1.54 6.67
CA LYS A 17 -5.33 2.22 7.72
C LYS A 17 -4.02 2.78 7.20
N GLU A 18 -3.42 2.11 6.22
CA GLU A 18 -2.17 2.56 5.63
C GLU A 18 -2.14 2.25 4.14
N HIS A 19 -1.40 3.07 3.41
CA HIS A 19 -1.10 2.82 2.01
C HIS A 19 0.38 3.14 1.77
N LEU A 20 1.11 2.14 1.30
CA LEU A 20 2.54 2.24 1.09
C LEU A 20 2.84 2.25 -0.40
N HIS A 21 3.69 3.18 -0.82
CA HIS A 21 4.14 3.26 -2.21
C HIS A 21 5.06 2.08 -2.52
N MET A 22 4.77 1.39 -3.63
CA MET A 22 5.61 0.32 -4.15
C MET A 22 6.09 0.68 -5.55
N ASP A 23 7.34 0.33 -5.86
CA ASP A 23 7.92 0.65 -7.17
C ASP A 23 7.33 -0.19 -8.29
N SER A 24 6.86 -1.38 -7.97
CA SER A 24 6.31 -2.30 -8.96
C SER A 24 5.34 -3.28 -8.31
N LEU A 25 4.55 -3.95 -9.14
CA LEU A 25 3.65 -4.99 -8.66
C LEU A 25 4.44 -6.14 -8.00
N SER A 26 5.56 -6.53 -8.57
CA SER A 26 6.42 -7.56 -7.99
C SER A 26 6.85 -7.24 -6.57
N LYS A 27 7.28 -6.01 -6.35
CA LYS A 27 7.70 -5.55 -5.02
C LYS A 27 6.52 -5.51 -4.05
N CYS A 28 5.36 -5.07 -4.54
CA CYS A 28 4.15 -5.05 -3.73
C CYS A 28 3.75 -6.45 -3.27
N LEU A 29 3.76 -7.41 -4.19
CA LEU A 29 3.41 -8.80 -3.87
C LEU A 29 4.41 -9.43 -2.92
N LYS A 30 5.69 -9.11 -3.08
CA LYS A 30 6.72 -9.59 -2.17
C LYS A 30 6.53 -9.03 -0.77
N ALA A 31 6.29 -7.74 -0.64
CA ALA A 31 6.03 -7.09 0.64
C ALA A 31 4.77 -7.65 1.30
N LYS A 32 3.72 -7.86 0.50
CA LYS A 32 2.48 -8.48 0.98
C LYS A 32 2.75 -9.86 1.57
N ARG A 33 3.57 -10.65 0.87
CA ARG A 33 3.90 -12.02 1.30
C ARG A 33 4.65 -12.01 2.64
N PHE A 34 5.61 -11.11 2.79
CA PHE A 34 6.33 -10.93 4.05
C PHE A 34 5.41 -10.52 5.19
N ALA A 35 4.54 -9.56 4.95
CA ALA A 35 3.59 -9.09 5.95
C ALA A 35 2.64 -10.20 6.39
N MET A 36 2.18 -11.02 5.46
CA MET A 36 1.28 -12.13 5.76
C MET A 36 1.95 -13.23 6.57
N LYS A 37 3.25 -13.44 6.40
CA LYS A 37 3.99 -14.43 7.19
C LYS A 37 4.12 -14.04 8.66
N GLU A 38 4.21 -12.75 8.93
CA GLU A 38 4.32 -12.22 10.29
C GLU A 38 2.97 -12.00 10.95
N LYS A 39 1.92 -12.12 10.17
CA LYS A 39 0.56 -11.89 10.63
C LYS A 39 0.09 -13.04 11.52
N SER A 40 -0.55 -12.72 12.63
CA SER A 40 -1.21 -13.68 13.48
C SER A 40 -2.49 -14.21 12.81
N SER A 41 -2.85 -15.45 13.09
CA SER A 41 -4.02 -16.09 12.47
C SER A 41 -5.36 -15.48 12.92
N THR A 42 -5.36 -14.70 13.98
CA THR A 42 -6.59 -14.09 14.52
C THR A 42 -6.82 -12.68 14.01
N ASP A 43 -5.93 -12.17 13.17
CA ASP A 43 -6.00 -10.80 12.75
C ASP A 43 -7.11 -10.55 11.75
N ARG A 44 -7.75 -9.39 11.90
CA ARG A 44 -8.71 -8.85 10.94
C ARG A 44 -8.01 -8.00 9.88
N VAL A 45 -6.71 -8.14 9.80
CA VAL A 45 -5.87 -7.36 8.89
C VAL A 45 -5.82 -8.04 7.54
N VAL A 46 -6.05 -7.25 6.50
CA VAL A 46 -5.95 -7.71 5.11
C VAL A 46 -4.93 -6.84 4.40
N TYR A 47 -4.04 -7.46 3.66
CA TYR A 47 -3.09 -6.76 2.79
C TYR A 47 -3.55 -6.89 1.36
N LYS A 48 -3.52 -5.78 0.62
CA LYS A 48 -3.97 -5.76 -0.76
C LYS A 48 -3.03 -4.91 -1.60
N CYS A 49 -2.64 -5.43 -2.77
CA CYS A 49 -1.89 -4.68 -3.76
C CYS A 49 -2.83 -4.11 -4.80
N ILE A 50 -2.75 -2.80 -5.02
CA ILE A 50 -3.56 -2.14 -6.03
C ILE A 50 -2.70 -1.25 -6.91
N LYS A 51 -3.21 -0.94 -8.09
CA LYS A 51 -2.67 0.10 -8.96
C LYS A 51 -3.70 1.20 -9.03
N SER A 52 -3.32 2.41 -8.66
CA SER A 52 -4.25 3.53 -8.61
C SER A 52 -3.51 4.85 -8.78
N LYS A 53 -4.28 5.88 -9.14
CA LYS A 53 -3.77 7.24 -9.07
C LYS A 53 -3.65 7.64 -7.61
N ALA A 54 -2.61 8.38 -7.30
CA ALA A 54 -2.37 8.85 -5.95
C ALA A 54 -1.69 10.20 -5.97
N ASN A 55 -1.95 10.99 -4.94
CA ASN A 55 -1.15 12.16 -4.65
C ASN A 55 0.14 11.70 -3.99
N VAL A 56 1.26 12.06 -4.60
CA VAL A 56 2.59 11.63 -4.16
C VAL A 56 3.44 12.85 -3.88
N GLU A 57 4.17 12.81 -2.79
CA GLU A 57 5.14 13.82 -2.44
C GLU A 57 6.51 13.18 -2.22
N ILE A 58 7.55 13.94 -2.51
CA ILE A 58 8.91 13.51 -2.23
C ILE A 58 9.32 14.09 -0.88
N TYR A 59 9.66 13.20 0.04
CA TYR A 59 10.09 13.56 1.38
C TYR A 59 11.40 12.86 1.66
N MET A 60 12.44 13.63 1.94
CA MET A 60 13.79 13.11 2.19
C MET A 60 14.29 12.15 1.10
N GLY A 61 13.98 12.47 -0.17
CA GLY A 61 14.39 11.66 -1.30
C GLY A 61 13.52 10.44 -1.58
N GLU A 62 12.48 10.22 -0.81
CA GLU A 62 11.56 9.10 -0.99
C GLU A 62 10.16 9.57 -1.39
N LYS A 63 9.53 8.80 -2.25
CA LYS A 63 8.15 9.06 -2.62
C LYS A 63 7.22 8.53 -1.55
N LYS A 64 6.28 9.35 -1.12
CA LYS A 64 5.24 8.95 -0.19
C LYS A 64 3.88 9.29 -0.75
N ILE A 65 2.94 8.38 -0.56
CA ILE A 65 1.56 8.59 -0.95
C ILE A 65 0.90 9.43 0.15
N THR A 66 0.38 10.60 -0.22
CA THR A 66 -0.34 11.44 0.71
C THR A 66 -1.83 11.13 0.72
N SER A 67 -2.35 10.71 -0.43
CA SER A 67 -3.74 10.23 -0.53
C SER A 67 -3.91 9.40 -1.79
N LEU A 68 -4.84 8.45 -1.74
CA LEU A 68 -5.21 7.65 -2.90
C LEU A 68 -6.42 8.27 -3.59
N ILE A 69 -6.39 8.25 -4.92
CA ILE A 69 -7.52 8.67 -5.72
C ILE A 69 -8.19 7.40 -6.23
N LEU A 70 -9.12 6.91 -5.44
CA LEU A 70 -9.87 5.69 -5.77
C LEU A 70 -11.08 6.05 -6.63
N GLN A 71 -11.28 5.29 -7.67
CA GLN A 71 -12.43 5.46 -8.55
C GLN A 71 -13.46 4.35 -8.32
#